data_e7d5ecf39181b114a1b7c4ff0cba4154
#
_entry.id   e7d5ecf39181b114a1b7c4ff0cba4154
#
_cell.length_a   1.000
_cell.length_b   1.000
_cell.length_c   1.000
_cell.angle_alpha   90.00
_cell.angle_beta   90.00
_cell.angle_gamma   90.00
#
_symmetry.space_group_name_H-M   'P 1'
#
loop_
_entity.id
_entity.type
_entity.pdbx_description
1 polymer ?
#
loop_
_entity_poly.entity_id
_entity_poly.type
_entity_poly.pdbx_seq_one_letter_code
_entity_poly.pdbx_strand_id
1 'polypeptide(L)'
;MKIACLLGQGFEDSEFRVPYDRLLEEGYQVDVIGVKAGEELTGYKGKEKAKTEKAIDGVRADDYDALLIPGGQSPDHLRADKRVIDFVRAFDASGKLVAAVCHGPQLLAAAHLVKGRTLTAWSTVQDDLKQMGANVVDEEVVRDRNWITSRKPDDLLAFSSAIIDSLEGSDEAPAPRKGDNTAAHP
;
A
#
# COMPACT_ATOMS: atom_id res chain seq x y z
N MET A 1 -1.87 16.60 6.32
CA MET A 1 -1.07 15.61 5.57
C MET A 1 -1.69 15.37 4.21
N LYS A 2 -0.86 15.02 3.26
CA LYS A 2 -1.25 14.80 1.87
C LYS A 2 -0.88 13.39 1.42
N ILE A 3 -1.87 12.63 0.97
CA ILE A 3 -1.74 11.20 0.64
C ILE A 3 -1.83 11.03 -0.87
N ALA A 4 -0.89 10.31 -1.46
CA ALA A 4 -0.98 9.86 -2.84
C ALA A 4 -1.72 8.53 -2.89
N CYS A 5 -2.80 8.45 -3.65
CA CYS A 5 -3.50 7.20 -3.94
C CYS A 5 -3.27 6.82 -5.40
N LEU A 6 -2.44 5.82 -5.66
CA LEU A 6 -2.21 5.29 -7.00
C LEU A 6 -3.38 4.40 -7.41
N LEU A 7 -4.06 4.77 -8.48
CA LEU A 7 -5.26 4.08 -8.91
C LEU A 7 -5.27 3.87 -10.43
N GLY A 8 -5.60 2.64 -10.83
CA GLY A 8 -5.80 2.23 -12.19
C GLY A 8 -7.17 1.59 -12.39
N GLN A 9 -7.54 1.34 -13.62
CA GLN A 9 -8.82 0.73 -14.00
C GLN A 9 -9.00 -0.63 -13.32
N GLY A 10 -10.23 -0.93 -12.92
CA GLY A 10 -10.57 -2.21 -12.31
C GLY A 10 -10.09 -2.36 -10.86
N PHE A 11 -9.88 -1.25 -10.14
CA PHE A 11 -9.55 -1.30 -8.71
C PHE A 11 -10.63 -2.05 -7.93
N GLU A 12 -10.26 -2.65 -6.80
CA GLU A 12 -11.27 -3.22 -5.90
C GLU A 12 -12.03 -2.08 -5.22
N ASP A 13 -13.35 -2.04 -5.42
CA ASP A 13 -14.23 -0.92 -5.06
C ASP A 13 -14.07 -0.49 -3.59
N SER A 14 -14.12 -1.43 -2.65
CA SER A 14 -14.00 -1.14 -1.22
C SER A 14 -12.57 -0.81 -0.78
N GLU A 15 -11.57 -1.40 -1.41
CA GLU A 15 -10.15 -1.13 -1.10
C GLU A 15 -9.71 0.28 -1.45
N PHE A 16 -10.40 0.90 -2.39
CA PHE A 16 -10.29 2.33 -2.63
C PHE A 16 -11.17 3.13 -1.66
N ARG A 17 -12.49 2.86 -1.64
CA ARG A 17 -13.47 3.69 -0.93
C ARG A 17 -13.25 3.74 0.58
N VAL A 18 -13.03 2.61 1.23
CA VAL A 18 -12.94 2.55 2.70
C VAL A 18 -11.74 3.36 3.22
N PRO A 19 -10.49 3.10 2.80
CA PRO A 19 -9.37 3.92 3.29
C PRO A 19 -9.45 5.37 2.82
N TYR A 20 -9.92 5.64 1.61
CA TYR A 20 -10.09 6.98 1.09
C TYR A 20 -11.01 7.82 1.99
N ASP A 21 -12.20 7.33 2.27
CA ASP A 21 -13.17 8.04 3.12
C ASP A 21 -12.63 8.23 4.54
N ARG A 22 -11.99 7.22 5.12
CA ARG A 22 -11.39 7.31 6.45
C ARG A 22 -10.30 8.38 6.54
N LEU A 23 -9.46 8.49 5.53
CA LEU A 23 -8.42 9.53 5.47
C LEU A 23 -9.02 10.93 5.33
N LEU A 24 -10.07 11.08 4.53
CA LEU A 24 -10.80 12.36 4.43
C LEU A 24 -11.47 12.75 5.74
N GLU A 25 -12.07 11.80 6.45
CA GLU A 25 -12.69 12.04 7.78
C GLU A 25 -11.67 12.56 8.80
N GLU A 26 -10.42 12.13 8.71
CA GLU A 26 -9.33 12.63 9.55
C GLU A 26 -8.80 14.01 9.12
N GLY A 27 -9.36 14.60 8.06
CA GLY A 27 -8.95 15.89 7.54
C GLY A 27 -7.72 15.87 6.63
N TYR A 28 -7.29 14.71 6.18
CA TYR A 28 -6.17 14.58 5.25
C TYR A 28 -6.62 14.85 3.82
N GLN A 29 -5.72 15.38 3.01
CA GLN A 29 -5.94 15.49 1.57
C GLN A 29 -5.48 14.21 0.88
N VAL A 30 -6.32 13.67 0.00
CA VAL A 30 -5.96 12.49 -0.81
C VAL A 30 -6.06 12.86 -2.27
N ASP A 31 -4.95 12.75 -3.00
CA ASP A 31 -4.93 12.92 -4.44
C ASP A 31 -5.01 11.54 -5.11
N VAL A 32 -5.98 11.37 -6.00
CA VAL A 32 -6.09 10.18 -6.85
C VAL A 32 -5.20 10.38 -8.07
N ILE A 33 -4.16 9.55 -8.16
CA ILE A 33 -3.12 9.65 -9.19
C ILE A 33 -3.22 8.44 -10.12
N GLY A 34 -3.36 8.71 -11.39
CA GLY A 34 -3.37 7.69 -12.44
C GLY A 34 -2.28 7.92 -13.47
N VAL A 35 -2.28 7.09 -14.50
CA VAL A 35 -1.38 7.27 -15.66
C VAL A 35 -1.66 8.59 -16.36
N LYS A 36 -2.93 8.96 -16.44
CA LYS A 36 -3.41 10.24 -17.01
C LYS A 36 -4.28 10.97 -15.99
N ALA A 37 -4.28 12.30 -16.05
CA ALA A 37 -5.21 13.12 -15.28
C ALA A 37 -6.57 13.22 -15.97
N GLY A 38 -7.64 13.37 -15.17
CA GLY A 38 -9.00 13.55 -15.68
C GLY A 38 -9.66 12.30 -16.23
N GLU A 39 -9.09 11.13 -16.02
CA GLU A 39 -9.62 9.83 -16.45
C GLU A 39 -10.63 9.31 -15.44
N GLU A 40 -11.81 8.88 -15.91
CA GLU A 40 -12.78 8.20 -15.06
C GLU A 40 -12.42 6.72 -14.97
N LEU A 41 -12.16 6.24 -13.76
CA LEU A 41 -11.87 4.86 -13.45
C LEU A 41 -13.10 4.22 -12.82
N THR A 42 -13.36 2.97 -13.17
CA THR A 42 -14.46 2.18 -12.60
C THR A 42 -13.90 0.99 -11.83
N GLY A 43 -14.37 0.76 -10.63
CA GLY A 43 -14.06 -0.42 -9.84
C GLY A 43 -14.52 -1.70 -10.55
N TYR A 44 -13.82 -2.81 -10.35
CA TYR A 44 -14.12 -4.03 -11.10
C TYR A 44 -15.51 -4.62 -10.77
N LYS A 45 -16.08 -4.28 -9.61
CA LYS A 45 -17.46 -4.64 -9.24
C LYS A 45 -18.49 -3.65 -9.79
N GLY A 46 -18.04 -2.54 -10.38
CA GLY A 46 -18.89 -1.51 -10.95
C GLY A 46 -19.65 -0.65 -9.94
N LYS A 47 -19.30 -0.72 -8.65
CA LYS A 47 -19.98 0.00 -7.58
C LYS A 47 -19.39 1.39 -7.34
N GLU A 48 -18.11 1.55 -7.59
CA GLU A 48 -17.37 2.78 -7.34
C GLU A 48 -16.77 3.33 -8.63
N LYS A 49 -16.77 4.65 -8.72
CA LYS A 49 -16.07 5.41 -9.75
C LYS A 49 -15.13 6.40 -9.08
N ALA A 50 -13.99 6.63 -9.71
CA ALA A 50 -13.03 7.63 -9.27
C ALA A 50 -12.47 8.36 -10.48
N LYS A 51 -12.28 9.66 -10.36
CA LYS A 51 -11.62 10.46 -11.37
C LYS A 51 -10.19 10.71 -10.95
N THR A 52 -9.23 10.44 -11.82
CA THR A 52 -7.84 10.78 -11.57
C THR A 52 -7.67 12.30 -11.58
N GLU A 53 -7.17 12.82 -10.49
CA GLU A 53 -6.95 14.27 -10.32
C GLU A 53 -5.62 14.69 -10.91
N LYS A 54 -4.63 13.79 -10.87
CA LYS A 54 -3.26 14.03 -11.34
C LYS A 54 -2.73 12.87 -12.14
N ALA A 55 -1.86 13.19 -13.10
CA ALA A 55 -1.09 12.20 -13.84
C ALA A 55 0.22 11.90 -13.11
N ILE A 56 0.71 10.67 -13.24
CA ILE A 56 1.95 10.23 -12.61
C ILE A 56 3.18 11.06 -13.01
N ASP A 57 3.21 11.58 -14.22
CA ASP A 57 4.30 12.45 -14.69
C ASP A 57 4.24 13.89 -14.15
N GLY A 58 3.13 14.27 -13.53
CA GLY A 58 2.92 15.60 -12.93
C GLY A 58 3.13 15.64 -11.41
N VAL A 59 3.55 14.55 -10.78
CA VAL A 59 3.70 14.45 -9.32
C VAL A 59 5.07 13.92 -8.93
N ARG A 60 5.48 14.24 -7.72
CA ARG A 60 6.74 13.78 -7.13
C ARG A 60 6.47 13.16 -5.77
N ALA A 61 7.28 12.18 -5.38
CA ALA A 61 7.22 11.58 -4.05
C ALA A 61 7.33 12.62 -2.93
N ASP A 62 8.13 13.67 -3.14
CA ASP A 62 8.31 14.76 -2.17
C ASP A 62 7.03 15.55 -1.89
N ASP A 63 6.04 15.50 -2.78
CA ASP A 63 4.78 16.25 -2.63
C ASP A 63 3.82 15.60 -1.61
N TYR A 64 4.11 14.38 -1.15
CA TYR A 64 3.19 13.57 -0.34
C TYR A 64 3.84 13.04 0.93
N ASP A 65 2.99 12.79 1.94
CA ASP A 65 3.38 12.22 3.24
C ASP A 65 3.21 10.71 3.31
N ALA A 66 2.34 10.14 2.49
CA ALA A 66 2.09 8.70 2.42
C ALA A 66 1.61 8.28 1.03
N LEU A 67 1.76 6.99 0.74
CA LEU A 67 1.31 6.34 -0.49
C LEU A 67 0.32 5.23 -0.16
N LEU A 68 -0.86 5.27 -0.79
CA LEU A 68 -1.90 4.25 -0.69
C LEU A 68 -2.02 3.51 -2.04
N ILE A 69 -1.99 2.19 -2.00
CA ILE A 69 -2.09 1.33 -3.19
C ILE A 69 -3.24 0.33 -2.99
N PRO A 70 -4.46 0.64 -3.47
CA PRO A 70 -5.55 -0.31 -3.54
C PRO A 70 -5.26 -1.47 -4.49
N GLY A 71 -5.99 -2.57 -4.32
CA GLY A 71 -5.84 -3.77 -5.12
C GLY A 71 -6.85 -3.89 -6.27
N GLY A 72 -7.38 -5.09 -6.45
CA GLY A 72 -8.15 -5.45 -7.65
C GLY A 72 -7.24 -5.62 -8.85
N GLN A 73 -7.68 -5.18 -10.02
CA GLN A 73 -6.89 -5.21 -11.26
C GLN A 73 -5.98 -3.98 -11.41
N SER A 74 -6.16 -2.98 -10.57
CA SER A 74 -5.42 -1.70 -10.61
C SER A 74 -3.90 -1.88 -10.60
N PRO A 75 -3.30 -2.65 -9.70
CA PRO A 75 -1.84 -2.81 -9.70
C PRO A 75 -1.30 -3.44 -10.99
N ASP A 76 -2.02 -4.34 -11.59
CA ASP A 76 -1.61 -4.96 -12.85
C ASP A 76 -1.60 -3.96 -14.01
N HIS A 77 -2.59 -3.08 -14.09
CA HIS A 77 -2.62 -1.99 -15.05
C HIS A 77 -1.50 -0.97 -14.81
N LEU A 78 -1.29 -0.57 -13.56
CA LEU A 78 -0.31 0.44 -13.19
C LEU A 78 1.13 -0.02 -13.41
N ARG A 79 1.44 -1.29 -13.16
CA ARG A 79 2.81 -1.82 -13.28
C ARG A 79 3.34 -1.82 -14.72
N ALA A 80 2.47 -1.72 -15.70
CA ALA A 80 2.89 -1.62 -17.10
C ALA A 80 3.54 -0.27 -17.44
N ASP A 81 3.36 0.74 -16.61
CA ASP A 81 3.95 2.06 -16.80
C ASP A 81 5.21 2.24 -15.93
N LYS A 82 6.34 2.40 -16.60
CA LYS A 82 7.64 2.58 -15.92
C LYS A 82 7.65 3.80 -14.99
N ARG A 83 6.91 4.85 -15.31
CA ARG A 83 6.85 6.08 -14.50
C ARG A 83 6.17 5.80 -13.15
N VAL A 84 5.20 4.90 -13.12
CA VAL A 84 4.58 4.44 -11.86
C VAL A 84 5.59 3.68 -11.01
N ILE A 85 6.33 2.77 -11.61
CA ILE A 85 7.38 1.99 -10.93
C ILE A 85 8.44 2.93 -10.36
N ASP A 86 8.90 3.89 -11.13
CA ASP A 86 9.90 4.88 -10.69
C ASP A 86 9.38 5.73 -9.52
N PHE A 87 8.10 6.12 -9.55
CA PHE A 87 7.45 6.85 -8.45
C PHE A 87 7.39 6.00 -7.17
N VAL A 88 6.98 4.74 -7.27
CA VAL A 88 6.92 3.81 -6.13
C VAL A 88 8.31 3.63 -5.50
N ARG A 89 9.33 3.45 -6.33
CA ARG A 89 10.72 3.34 -5.85
C ARG A 89 11.19 4.60 -5.13
N ALA A 90 10.94 5.76 -5.71
CA ALA A 90 11.31 7.04 -5.10
C ALA A 90 10.56 7.26 -3.78
N PHE A 91 9.30 6.86 -3.73
CA PHE A 91 8.49 6.98 -2.52
C PHE A 91 9.01 6.07 -1.40
N ASP A 92 9.28 4.81 -1.70
CA ASP A 92 9.87 3.87 -0.72
C ASP A 92 11.24 4.34 -0.23
N ALA A 93 12.08 4.84 -1.15
CA ALA A 93 13.41 5.37 -0.81
C ALA A 93 13.36 6.58 0.13
N SER A 94 12.25 7.33 0.13
CA SER A 94 12.03 8.46 1.04
C SER A 94 11.82 8.05 2.49
N GLY A 95 11.52 6.77 2.74
CA GLY A 95 11.19 6.25 4.07
C GLY A 95 9.79 6.60 4.57
N LYS A 96 9.00 7.33 3.78
CA LYS A 96 7.62 7.67 4.14
C LYS A 96 6.71 6.44 4.01
N LEU A 97 5.55 6.50 4.67
CA LEU A 97 4.60 5.39 4.73
C LEU A 97 4.12 4.95 3.34
N VAL A 98 4.21 3.65 3.10
CA VAL A 98 3.59 2.97 1.96
C VAL A 98 2.59 1.95 2.47
N ALA A 99 1.33 2.08 2.09
CA ALA A 99 0.25 1.21 2.48
C ALA A 99 -0.33 0.50 1.24
N ALA A 100 -0.36 -0.82 1.26
CA ALA A 100 -0.83 -1.62 0.13
C ALA A 100 -1.71 -2.78 0.61
N VAL A 101 -2.81 -3.04 -0.10
CA VAL A 101 -3.78 -4.07 0.28
C VAL A 101 -4.07 -5.03 -0.88
N CYS A 102 -4.29 -6.31 -0.56
CA CYS A 102 -4.74 -7.35 -1.47
C CYS A 102 -3.74 -7.59 -2.61
N HIS A 103 -4.05 -7.18 -3.83
CA HIS A 103 -3.14 -7.22 -4.97
C HIS A 103 -2.17 -6.01 -5.03
N GLY A 104 -2.39 -5.01 -4.17
CA GLY A 104 -1.54 -3.80 -4.12
C GLY A 104 -0.05 -4.10 -4.00
N PRO A 105 0.39 -5.05 -3.17
CA PRO A 105 1.80 -5.42 -3.05
C PRO A 105 2.46 -5.93 -4.34
N GLN A 106 1.70 -6.33 -5.36
CA GLN A 106 2.25 -6.65 -6.68
C GLN A 106 3.00 -5.45 -7.30
N LEU A 107 2.57 -4.23 -6.98
CA LEU A 107 3.25 -3.03 -7.46
C LEU A 107 4.62 -2.85 -6.77
N LEU A 108 4.72 -3.20 -5.48
CA LEU A 108 5.99 -3.24 -4.75
C LEU A 108 6.92 -4.32 -5.31
N ALA A 109 6.37 -5.47 -5.67
CA ALA A 109 7.10 -6.56 -6.32
C ALA A 109 7.61 -6.15 -7.71
N ALA A 110 6.79 -5.51 -8.52
CA ALA A 110 7.19 -4.99 -9.82
C ALA A 110 8.30 -3.93 -9.72
N ALA A 111 8.36 -3.20 -8.62
CA ALA A 111 9.42 -2.25 -8.31
C ALA A 111 10.70 -2.90 -7.73
N HIS A 112 10.72 -4.21 -7.58
CA HIS A 112 11.83 -5.00 -6.99
C HIS A 112 12.19 -4.59 -5.56
N LEU A 113 11.18 -4.34 -4.72
CA LEU A 113 11.36 -3.84 -3.35
C LEU A 113 11.10 -4.89 -2.26
N VAL A 114 10.53 -6.05 -2.62
CA VAL A 114 9.99 -6.98 -1.61
C VAL A 114 11.00 -7.94 -1.00
N LYS A 115 12.17 -8.13 -1.62
CA LYS A 115 13.19 -9.05 -1.11
C LYS A 115 13.65 -8.65 0.30
N GLY A 116 13.55 -9.58 1.23
CA GLY A 116 13.94 -9.35 2.62
C GLY A 116 12.94 -8.51 3.43
N ARG A 117 11.83 -8.08 2.84
CA ARG A 117 10.77 -7.36 3.53
C ARG A 117 9.72 -8.32 4.09
N THR A 118 9.12 -7.92 5.20
CA THR A 118 8.01 -8.66 5.81
C THR A 118 6.69 -7.98 5.42
N LEU A 119 5.78 -8.74 4.82
CA LEU A 119 4.50 -8.19 4.35
C LEU A 119 3.44 -9.29 4.23
N THR A 120 2.23 -8.85 3.94
CA THR A 120 1.13 -9.72 3.54
C THR A 120 0.47 -9.22 2.25
N ALA A 121 -0.40 -10.02 1.68
CA ALA A 121 -1.15 -9.73 0.48
C ALA A 121 -2.32 -10.71 0.34
N TRP A 122 -3.07 -10.58 -0.73
CA TRP A 122 -4.03 -11.59 -1.16
C TRP A 122 -3.38 -12.98 -1.29
N SER A 123 -4.11 -14.05 -0.93
CA SER A 123 -3.53 -15.40 -0.77
C SER A 123 -2.69 -15.91 -1.94
N THR A 124 -3.14 -15.69 -3.18
CA THR A 124 -2.37 -16.11 -4.37
C THR A 124 -1.13 -15.26 -4.61
N VAL A 125 -1.20 -13.98 -4.24
CA VAL A 125 -0.06 -13.05 -4.32
C VAL A 125 1.00 -13.39 -3.28
N GLN A 126 0.61 -13.90 -2.12
CA GLN A 126 1.54 -14.33 -1.08
C GLN A 126 2.58 -15.33 -1.59
N ASP A 127 2.16 -16.30 -2.39
CA ASP A 127 3.06 -17.31 -2.94
C ASP A 127 4.10 -16.70 -3.90
N ASP A 128 3.67 -15.77 -4.74
CA ASP A 128 4.56 -15.06 -5.65
C ASP A 128 5.60 -14.23 -4.89
N LEU A 129 5.18 -13.56 -3.83
CA LEU A 129 6.06 -12.75 -2.99
C LEU A 129 7.10 -13.61 -2.26
N LYS A 130 6.72 -14.78 -1.77
CA LYS A 130 7.66 -15.75 -1.17
C LYS A 130 8.76 -16.16 -2.15
N GLN A 131 8.37 -16.43 -3.39
CA GLN A 131 9.33 -16.81 -4.45
C GLN A 131 10.29 -15.66 -4.78
N MET A 132 9.89 -14.43 -4.54
CA MET A 132 10.71 -13.23 -4.72
C MET A 132 11.60 -12.90 -3.51
N GLY A 133 11.60 -13.73 -2.48
CA GLY A 133 12.43 -13.57 -1.29
C GLY A 133 11.83 -12.72 -0.18
N ALA A 134 10.54 -12.47 -0.23
CA ALA A 134 9.82 -11.79 0.85
C ALA A 134 9.52 -12.75 2.01
N ASN A 135 9.47 -12.20 3.22
CA ASN A 135 8.95 -12.89 4.40
C ASN A 135 7.45 -12.59 4.52
N VAL A 136 6.63 -13.51 4.09
CA VAL A 136 5.17 -13.33 4.04
C VAL A 136 4.53 -13.87 5.31
N VAL A 137 3.67 -13.06 5.93
CA VAL A 137 2.91 -13.39 7.14
C VAL A 137 1.42 -13.28 6.81
N ASP A 138 0.63 -14.32 7.06
CA ASP A 138 -0.80 -14.32 6.81
C ASP A 138 -1.57 -13.73 7.99
N GLU A 139 -1.53 -12.39 8.10
CA GLU A 139 -2.22 -11.61 9.12
C GLU A 139 -3.01 -10.46 8.49
N GLU A 140 -4.01 -9.95 9.19
CA GLU A 140 -4.86 -8.88 8.67
C GLU A 140 -4.12 -7.56 8.44
N VAL A 141 -3.12 -7.25 9.27
CA VAL A 141 -2.22 -6.10 9.13
C VAL A 141 -0.80 -6.53 9.44
N VAL A 142 0.11 -6.25 8.53
CA VAL A 142 1.54 -6.46 8.74
C VAL A 142 2.26 -5.13 8.60
N ARG A 143 3.04 -4.78 9.60
CA ARG A 143 3.89 -3.58 9.62
C ARG A 143 5.34 -3.98 9.50
N ASP A 144 6.06 -3.39 8.58
CA ASP A 144 7.50 -3.56 8.42
C ASP A 144 8.13 -2.23 8.02
N ARG A 145 8.87 -1.62 8.93
CA ARG A 145 9.49 -0.31 8.70
C ARG A 145 8.44 0.71 8.22
N ASN A 146 8.57 1.20 7.00
CA ASN A 146 7.65 2.17 6.43
C ASN A 146 6.46 1.54 5.68
N TRP A 147 6.27 0.23 5.75
CA TRP A 147 5.18 -0.47 5.07
C TRP A 147 4.07 -0.91 6.01
N ILE A 148 2.83 -0.75 5.56
CA ILE A 148 1.63 -1.35 6.13
C ILE A 148 0.95 -2.12 5.01
N THR A 149 0.70 -3.41 5.21
CA THR A 149 0.05 -4.27 4.22
C THR A 149 -1.11 -5.05 4.84
N SER A 150 -2.11 -5.35 4.04
CA SER A 150 -3.29 -6.16 4.38
C SER A 150 -3.68 -7.08 3.23
N ARG A 151 -4.59 -8.04 3.46
CA ARG A 151 -4.83 -9.16 2.54
C ARG A 151 -6.04 -9.00 1.63
N LYS A 152 -7.13 -8.38 2.14
CA LYS A 152 -8.47 -8.49 1.52
C LYS A 152 -9.42 -7.44 2.11
N PRO A 153 -10.62 -7.27 1.50
CA PRO A 153 -11.61 -6.31 1.98
C PRO A 153 -12.01 -6.47 3.45
N ASP A 154 -12.04 -7.69 3.98
CA ASP A 154 -12.35 -7.94 5.40
C ASP A 154 -11.36 -7.28 6.35
N ASP A 155 -10.15 -6.98 5.89
CA ASP A 155 -9.08 -6.37 6.68
C ASP A 155 -9.12 -4.83 6.67
N LEU A 156 -9.99 -4.19 5.87
CA LEU A 156 -9.90 -2.76 5.54
C LEU A 156 -10.08 -1.82 6.74
N LEU A 157 -10.87 -2.17 7.74
CA LEU A 157 -11.02 -1.35 8.94
C LEU A 157 -9.71 -1.32 9.73
N ALA A 158 -9.11 -2.48 9.97
CA ALA A 158 -7.82 -2.60 10.65
C ALA A 158 -6.69 -1.94 9.84
N PHE A 159 -6.69 -2.12 8.53
CA PHE A 159 -5.75 -1.50 7.59
C PHE A 159 -5.81 0.02 7.65
N SER A 160 -7.00 0.60 7.54
CA SER A 160 -7.21 2.04 7.58
C SER A 160 -6.81 2.64 8.93
N SER A 161 -7.16 1.98 10.02
CA SER A 161 -6.75 2.39 11.38
C SER A 161 -5.23 2.38 11.54
N ALA A 162 -4.57 1.34 11.03
CA ALA A 162 -3.11 1.25 11.08
C ALA A 162 -2.42 2.40 10.31
N ILE A 163 -2.96 2.79 9.15
CA ILE A 163 -2.46 3.93 8.38
C ILE A 163 -2.60 5.22 9.19
N ILE A 164 -3.77 5.47 9.76
CA ILE A 164 -4.05 6.68 10.54
C ILE A 164 -3.13 6.74 11.77
N ASP A 165 -3.02 5.65 12.51
CA ASP A 165 -2.14 5.56 13.69
C ASP A 165 -0.68 5.87 13.32
N SER A 166 -0.20 5.35 12.21
CA SER A 166 1.14 5.62 11.71
C SER A 166 1.35 7.09 11.35
N LEU A 167 0.37 7.72 10.71
CA LEU A 167 0.42 9.14 10.32
C LEU A 167 0.34 10.07 11.52
N GLU A 168 -0.36 9.68 12.57
CA GLU A 168 -0.46 10.45 13.82
C GLU A 168 0.76 10.26 14.74
N GLY A 169 1.69 9.36 14.39
CA GLY A 169 2.86 9.04 15.21
C GLY A 169 2.52 8.27 16.48
N SER A 170 1.34 7.66 16.57
CA SER A 170 0.89 6.85 17.72
C SER A 170 1.40 5.40 17.68
N ASP A 171 2.17 5.04 16.64
CA ASP A 171 2.85 3.75 16.53
C ASP A 171 4.10 3.74 17.42
N GLU A 172 3.97 3.37 18.68
CA GLU A 172 5.12 2.81 19.37
C GLU A 172 5.51 1.52 18.64
N ALA A 173 6.69 1.53 18.02
CA ALA A 173 7.26 0.29 17.50
C ALA A 173 7.21 -0.76 18.60
N PRO A 174 6.67 -1.97 18.36
CA PRO A 174 6.70 -3.01 19.36
C PRO A 174 8.15 -3.18 19.79
N ALA A 175 8.40 -3.06 21.11
CA ALA A 175 9.73 -3.23 21.67
C ALA A 175 10.31 -4.55 21.12
N PRO A 176 11.57 -4.59 20.70
CA PRO A 176 12.18 -5.82 20.21
C PRO A 176 11.95 -6.90 21.27
N ARG A 177 11.33 -8.00 20.89
CA ARG A 177 11.19 -9.17 21.78
C ARG A 177 12.59 -9.51 22.25
N LYS A 178 12.81 -9.38 23.55
CA LYS A 178 14.05 -9.83 24.18
C LYS A 178 14.20 -11.28 23.79
N GLY A 179 15.23 -11.58 23.04
CA GLY A 179 15.53 -12.94 22.64
C GLY A 179 15.61 -13.81 23.88
N ASP A 180 14.91 -14.93 23.86
CA ASP A 180 15.09 -15.99 24.81
C ASP A 180 16.56 -16.42 24.74
N ASN A 181 17.33 -15.91 25.67
CA ASN A 181 18.70 -16.32 25.88
C ASN A 181 18.66 -17.60 26.71
N THR A 182 18.23 -18.70 26.12
CA THR A 182 18.50 -20.02 26.68
C THR A 182 19.94 -20.37 26.37
N ALA A 183 20.82 -19.82 27.17
CA ALA A 183 22.19 -20.32 27.29
C ALA A 183 22.11 -21.78 27.75
N ALA A 184 22.40 -22.70 26.90
CA ALA A 184 22.74 -24.05 27.26
C ALA A 184 24.06 -23.98 28.04
N HIS A 185 24.05 -24.40 29.26
CA HIS A 185 25.27 -24.70 30.01
C HIS A 185 25.66 -26.16 29.81
N PRO A 186 26.98 -26.47 29.89
CA PRO A 186 27.59 -27.71 29.50
C PRO A 186 27.18 -28.90 30.35
#